data_caabf2e578e350a6f612551c087c113a
#
_entry.id   caabf2e578e350a6f612551c087c113a
#
_cell.length_a   1.000
_cell.length_b   1.000
_cell.length_c   1.000
_cell.angle_alpha   90.00
_cell.angle_beta   90.00
_cell.angle_gamma   90.00
#
_symmetry.space_group_name_H-M   'P 1'
#
loop_
_entity.id
_entity.type
_entity.pdbx_description
1 polymer ?
#
loop_
_entity_poly.entity_id
_entity_poly.type
_entity_poly.pdbx_seq_one_letter_code
_entity_poly.pdbx_strand_id
1 'polypeptide(L)'
;MIGSGEPLPEMLTHLWHILPFALMFSLPVAALGGVALYVLRRGSLATTLTVLVLIPVLATLVGVLGISGFMFTPALTTMLLVCLLVGLVTVPAAIILGRAIARRSVWEREARERERAAEASRRELVAWISHDLRSPLAGIQAMAEALADGVVSERDEVADYAQRISGETRRLSAMVGDLFELSRITAGALELTMSAVPLRDVVSDAVAAQAPVAHRKRVRVLARASTWPVVTGSDPELARIVRNLVSNAIRHTPPDGTVAVQIGVDGDEALLAVDDSCGGIPDDEITRVFDVAFRGTQARTPERGGTTSGGGLGLAIAKGLVEAHRGRIGVHNHGPGCRFEVRLPLAMP
;
A
#
# COMPACT_ATOMS: atom_id res chain seq x y z
N MET A 1 63.44 -15.26 21.69
CA MET A 1 62.39 -16.26 22.03
C MET A 1 61.97 -15.97 23.45
N ILE A 2 60.69 -15.72 23.67
CA ILE A 2 60.13 -15.50 25.00
C ILE A 2 60.05 -16.88 25.65
N GLY A 3 60.88 -17.12 26.68
CA GLY A 3 60.89 -18.38 27.42
C GLY A 3 59.77 -18.38 28.49
N SER A 4 59.16 -19.53 28.75
CA SER A 4 58.23 -19.71 29.85
C SER A 4 58.95 -19.56 31.22
N GLY A 5 58.89 -18.35 31.80
CA GLY A 5 59.47 -18.03 33.06
C GLY A 5 60.33 -16.73 33.14
N GLU A 6 60.29 -15.92 32.05
CA GLU A 6 60.97 -14.63 32.05
C GLU A 6 60.27 -13.62 32.99
N PRO A 7 61.03 -12.83 33.74
CA PRO A 7 60.48 -11.80 34.62
C PRO A 7 59.83 -10.67 33.77
N LEU A 8 58.75 -10.09 34.29
CA LEU A 8 57.98 -9.06 33.67
C LEU A 8 58.75 -7.90 32.98
N PRO A 9 59.84 -7.38 33.54
CA PRO A 9 60.67 -6.31 32.97
C PRO A 9 61.37 -6.73 31.66
N GLU A 10 61.84 -8.00 31.55
CA GLU A 10 62.47 -8.50 30.32
C GLU A 10 61.44 -8.73 29.21
N MET A 11 60.28 -9.19 29.60
CA MET A 11 59.12 -9.33 28.64
C MET A 11 58.70 -7.98 28.06
N LEU A 12 58.68 -6.91 28.83
CA LEU A 12 58.40 -5.55 28.37
C LEU A 12 59.46 -5.00 27.42
N THR A 13 60.74 -5.31 27.64
CA THR A 13 61.81 -4.90 26.73
C THR A 13 61.75 -5.63 25.40
N HIS A 14 61.40 -6.92 25.39
CA HIS A 14 61.14 -7.68 24.14
C HIS A 14 59.93 -7.14 23.39
N LEU A 15 58.84 -6.80 24.10
CA LEU A 15 57.65 -6.18 23.50
C LEU A 15 58.00 -4.86 22.81
N TRP A 16 58.82 -4.01 23.47
CA TRP A 16 59.23 -2.72 22.91
C TRP A 16 60.08 -2.84 21.63
N HIS A 17 60.84 -3.89 21.49
CA HIS A 17 61.60 -4.16 20.25
C HIS A 17 60.76 -4.76 19.13
N ILE A 18 59.71 -5.55 19.44
CA ILE A 18 58.85 -6.20 18.46
C ILE A 18 57.77 -5.24 17.96
N LEU A 19 57.28 -4.32 18.80
CA LEU A 19 56.18 -3.40 18.53
C LEU A 19 56.33 -2.60 17.21
N PRO A 20 57.52 -1.95 16.94
CA PRO A 20 57.65 -1.18 15.69
C PRO A 20 57.58 -2.03 14.44
N PHE A 21 58.10 -3.27 14.47
CA PHE A 21 57.99 -4.20 13.34
C PHE A 21 56.55 -4.70 13.18
N ALA A 22 55.88 -5.05 14.26
CA ALA A 22 54.48 -5.45 14.21
C ALA A 22 53.60 -4.34 13.62
N LEU A 23 53.78 -3.09 14.03
CA LEU A 23 53.05 -1.93 13.51
C LEU A 23 53.42 -1.65 12.05
N MET A 24 54.68 -1.76 11.68
CA MET A 24 55.12 -1.52 10.30
C MET A 24 54.41 -2.41 9.28
N PHE A 25 54.14 -3.67 9.62
CA PHE A 25 53.49 -4.63 8.73
C PHE A 25 51.97 -4.65 8.88
N SER A 26 51.40 -4.43 10.07
CA SER A 26 49.96 -4.48 10.29
C SER A 26 49.21 -3.18 9.93
N LEU A 27 49.85 -2.00 10.13
CA LEU A 27 49.25 -0.70 9.90
C LEU A 27 48.86 -0.45 8.43
N PRO A 28 49.68 -0.82 7.41
CA PRO A 28 49.27 -0.69 6.01
C PRO A 28 48.07 -1.53 5.67
N VAL A 29 47.94 -2.74 6.24
CA VAL A 29 46.79 -3.62 6.02
C VAL A 29 45.50 -3.02 6.62
N ALA A 30 45.63 -2.49 7.85
CA ALA A 30 44.53 -1.80 8.53
C ALA A 30 44.08 -0.54 7.74
N ALA A 31 45.04 0.24 7.25
CA ALA A 31 44.76 1.43 6.44
C ALA A 31 44.04 1.08 5.11
N LEU A 32 44.55 0.09 4.40
CA LEU A 32 43.88 -0.43 3.18
C LEU A 32 42.48 -0.96 3.48
N GLY A 33 42.32 -1.67 4.61
CA GLY A 33 41.04 -2.13 5.10
C GLY A 33 40.08 -0.99 5.38
N GLY A 34 40.56 0.10 6.00
CA GLY A 34 39.77 1.31 6.24
C GLY A 34 39.30 1.98 4.92
N VAL A 35 40.19 2.07 3.93
CA VAL A 35 39.87 2.57 2.59
C VAL A 35 38.84 1.65 1.93
N ALA A 36 39.01 0.34 1.98
CA ALA A 36 38.06 -0.63 1.44
C ALA A 36 36.68 -0.46 2.09
N LEU A 37 36.60 -0.30 3.41
CA LEU A 37 35.32 -0.03 4.12
C LEU A 37 34.70 1.30 3.71
N TYR A 38 35.52 2.33 3.49
CA TYR A 38 35.03 3.62 3.00
C TYR A 38 34.45 3.54 1.59
N VAL A 39 35.10 2.83 0.68
CA VAL A 39 34.61 2.60 -0.68
C VAL A 39 33.34 1.75 -0.67
N LEU A 40 33.33 0.69 0.14
CA LEU A 40 32.20 -0.25 0.27
C LEU A 40 31.03 0.26 1.12
N ARG A 41 31.13 1.47 1.71
CA ARG A 41 30.05 2.05 2.56
C ARG A 41 28.69 2.18 1.85
N ARG A 42 28.67 2.19 0.51
CA ARG A 42 27.46 2.20 -0.32
C ARG A 42 27.04 0.78 -0.78
N GLY A 43 27.79 -0.23 -0.44
CA GLY A 43 27.54 -1.62 -0.75
C GLY A 43 26.57 -2.28 0.25
N SER A 44 26.41 -3.61 0.12
CA SER A 44 25.55 -4.37 1.03
C SER A 44 26.15 -4.40 2.45
N LEU A 45 25.28 -4.35 3.45
CA LEU A 45 25.65 -4.43 4.86
C LEU A 45 26.44 -5.72 5.18
N ALA A 46 26.06 -6.82 4.50
CA ALA A 46 26.76 -8.10 4.58
C ALA A 46 28.23 -8.01 4.13
N THR A 47 28.48 -7.33 2.99
CA THR A 47 29.83 -7.13 2.45
C THR A 47 30.69 -6.29 3.38
N THR A 48 30.14 -5.21 3.92
CA THR A 48 30.82 -4.33 4.86
C THR A 48 31.22 -5.06 6.14
N LEU A 49 30.31 -5.87 6.73
CA LEU A 49 30.58 -6.68 7.92
C LEU A 49 31.61 -7.77 7.64
N THR A 50 31.58 -8.42 6.49
CA THR A 50 32.56 -9.44 6.10
C THR A 50 33.95 -8.83 6.01
N VAL A 51 34.08 -7.68 5.33
CA VAL A 51 35.37 -6.97 5.20
C VAL A 51 35.87 -6.51 6.57
N LEU A 52 35.01 -6.01 7.45
CA LEU A 52 35.36 -5.58 8.81
C LEU A 52 35.99 -6.71 9.64
N VAL A 53 35.49 -7.96 9.48
CA VAL A 53 36.05 -9.13 10.19
C VAL A 53 37.33 -9.63 9.53
N LEU A 54 37.46 -9.48 8.22
CA LEU A 54 38.62 -9.95 7.48
C LEU A 54 39.86 -9.09 7.73
N ILE A 55 39.72 -7.78 7.96
CA ILE A 55 40.83 -6.84 8.17
C ILE A 55 41.75 -7.26 9.35
N PRO A 56 41.24 -7.51 10.58
CA PRO A 56 42.10 -7.90 11.68
C PRO A 56 42.76 -9.27 11.46
N VAL A 57 42.10 -10.21 10.81
CA VAL A 57 42.68 -11.53 10.49
C VAL A 57 43.85 -11.38 9.49
N LEU A 58 43.71 -10.58 8.47
CA LEU A 58 44.77 -10.27 7.52
C LEU A 58 45.89 -9.47 8.15
N ALA A 59 45.58 -8.49 8.98
CA ALA A 59 46.60 -7.68 9.68
C ALA A 59 47.46 -8.52 10.62
N THR A 60 46.84 -9.44 11.37
CA THR A 60 47.61 -10.37 12.24
C THR A 60 48.45 -11.34 11.42
N LEU A 61 47.94 -11.88 10.32
CA LEU A 61 48.70 -12.78 9.46
C LEU A 61 49.94 -12.10 8.87
N VAL A 62 49.78 -10.90 8.32
CA VAL A 62 50.88 -10.12 7.72
C VAL A 62 51.87 -9.66 8.79
N GLY A 63 51.39 -9.27 9.98
CA GLY A 63 52.25 -8.91 11.11
C GLY A 63 53.14 -10.07 11.57
N VAL A 64 52.57 -11.27 11.70
CA VAL A 64 53.32 -12.49 12.09
C VAL A 64 54.33 -12.89 11.02
N LEU A 65 53.99 -12.87 9.75
CA LEU A 65 54.91 -13.14 8.65
C LEU A 65 56.06 -12.13 8.58
N GLY A 66 55.77 -10.84 8.80
CA GLY A 66 56.77 -9.78 8.76
C GLY A 66 57.80 -9.91 9.91
N ILE A 67 57.33 -10.23 11.13
CA ILE A 67 58.21 -10.40 12.30
C ILE A 67 59.09 -11.65 12.17
N SER A 68 58.58 -12.72 11.59
CA SER A 68 59.35 -13.98 11.38
C SER A 68 60.40 -13.90 10.28
N GLY A 69 60.49 -12.79 9.57
CA GLY A 69 61.48 -12.60 8.49
C GLY A 69 61.37 -13.60 7.35
N PHE A 70 60.19 -14.15 7.14
CA PHE A 70 59.93 -15.24 6.17
C PHE A 70 60.69 -16.55 6.40
N MET A 71 61.28 -16.72 7.59
CA MET A 71 61.93 -17.99 7.96
C MET A 71 60.87 -19.00 8.41
N PHE A 72 60.72 -20.08 7.63
CA PHE A 72 59.77 -21.16 7.96
C PHE A 72 60.28 -22.01 9.13
N THR A 73 60.01 -21.55 10.33
CA THR A 73 60.26 -22.31 11.56
C THR A 73 59.03 -23.14 11.92
N PRO A 74 59.17 -24.25 12.70
CA PRO A 74 58.04 -25.02 13.20
C PRO A 74 57.03 -24.17 13.98
N ALA A 75 57.51 -23.13 14.68
CA ALA A 75 56.64 -22.19 15.39
C ALA A 75 55.79 -21.33 14.44
N LEU A 76 56.38 -20.86 13.32
CA LEU A 76 55.65 -20.10 12.31
C LEU A 76 54.57 -20.94 11.63
N THR A 77 54.85 -22.18 11.27
CA THR A 77 53.88 -23.11 10.67
C THR A 77 52.71 -23.37 11.59
N THR A 78 52.95 -23.53 12.89
CA THR A 78 51.90 -23.68 13.90
C THR A 78 51.02 -22.43 13.98
N MET A 79 51.63 -21.22 14.02
CA MET A 79 50.87 -19.94 14.04
C MET A 79 50.04 -19.73 12.79
N LEU A 80 50.59 -20.03 11.61
CA LEU A 80 49.86 -19.93 10.34
C LEU A 80 48.66 -20.88 10.28
N LEU A 81 48.84 -22.10 10.81
CA LEU A 81 47.79 -23.10 10.88
C LEU A 81 46.65 -22.66 11.83
N VAL A 82 46.99 -22.06 12.99
CA VAL A 82 46.00 -21.46 13.89
C VAL A 82 45.26 -20.30 13.24
N CYS A 83 45.98 -19.38 12.56
CA CYS A 83 45.36 -18.27 11.86
C CYS A 83 44.42 -18.78 10.74
N LEU A 84 44.83 -19.81 10.00
CA LEU A 84 43.97 -20.43 8.97
C LEU A 84 42.72 -21.02 9.61
N LEU A 85 42.84 -21.75 10.71
CA LEU A 85 41.71 -22.38 11.39
C LEU A 85 40.75 -21.33 11.97
N VAL A 86 41.25 -20.25 12.56
CA VAL A 86 40.46 -19.13 13.03
C VAL A 86 39.74 -18.46 11.86
N GLY A 87 40.41 -18.22 10.73
CA GLY A 87 39.84 -17.66 9.55
C GLY A 87 38.73 -18.55 8.95
N LEU A 88 38.92 -19.85 8.93
CA LEU A 88 37.97 -20.82 8.44
C LEU A 88 36.64 -20.82 9.23
N VAL A 89 36.70 -20.47 10.53
CA VAL A 89 35.49 -20.36 11.37
C VAL A 89 34.89 -18.97 11.34
N THR A 90 35.74 -17.93 11.42
CA THR A 90 35.26 -16.54 11.58
C THR A 90 34.65 -15.97 10.30
N VAL A 91 35.21 -16.31 9.13
CA VAL A 91 34.71 -15.79 7.84
C VAL A 91 33.30 -16.29 7.51
N PRO A 92 33.01 -17.62 7.55
CA PRO A 92 31.64 -18.10 7.33
C PRO A 92 30.66 -17.55 8.37
N ALA A 93 31.06 -17.49 9.65
CA ALA A 93 30.22 -16.92 10.70
C ALA A 93 29.86 -15.45 10.43
N ALA A 94 30.86 -14.63 9.99
CA ALA A 94 30.63 -13.24 9.61
C ALA A 94 29.68 -13.09 8.42
N ILE A 95 29.82 -13.97 7.41
CA ILE A 95 28.93 -13.96 6.23
C ILE A 95 27.49 -14.33 6.63
N ILE A 96 27.32 -15.38 7.44
CA ILE A 96 26.00 -15.82 7.89
C ILE A 96 25.33 -14.72 8.73
N LEU A 97 26.04 -14.18 9.72
CA LEU A 97 25.54 -13.13 10.59
C LEU A 97 25.23 -11.84 9.83
N GLY A 98 26.12 -11.44 8.91
CA GLY A 98 25.92 -10.28 8.06
C GLY A 98 24.68 -10.40 7.18
N ARG A 99 24.46 -11.59 6.60
CA ARG A 99 23.23 -11.86 5.82
C ARG A 99 21.98 -11.86 6.69
N ALA A 100 22.05 -12.41 7.90
CA ALA A 100 20.91 -12.42 8.83
C ALA A 100 20.53 -11.01 9.27
N ILE A 101 21.50 -10.16 9.61
CA ILE A 101 21.27 -8.75 9.98
C ILE A 101 20.72 -7.96 8.79
N ALA A 102 21.30 -8.14 7.59
CA ALA A 102 20.84 -7.46 6.39
C ALA A 102 19.37 -7.80 6.06
N ARG A 103 18.99 -9.08 6.14
CA ARG A 103 17.59 -9.50 5.96
C ARG A 103 16.67 -8.83 6.99
N ARG A 104 17.03 -8.86 8.25
CA ARG A 104 16.23 -8.26 9.34
C ARG A 104 16.02 -6.76 9.11
N SER A 105 17.04 -6.03 8.70
CA SER A 105 16.94 -4.59 8.45
C SER A 105 16.03 -4.24 7.25
N VAL A 106 15.96 -5.09 6.22
CA VAL A 106 15.01 -4.93 5.10
C VAL A 106 13.58 -5.13 5.59
N TRP A 107 13.30 -6.20 6.34
CA TRP A 107 11.97 -6.46 6.90
C TRP A 107 11.49 -5.34 7.83
N GLU A 108 12.37 -4.81 8.68
CA GLU A 108 12.03 -3.69 9.57
C GLU A 108 11.72 -2.40 8.80
N ARG A 109 12.43 -2.15 7.70
CA ARG A 109 12.14 -0.99 6.84
C ARG A 109 10.79 -1.12 6.15
N GLU A 110 10.53 -2.27 5.53
CA GLU A 110 9.24 -2.53 4.89
C GLU A 110 8.06 -2.46 5.89
N ALA A 111 8.23 -2.98 7.10
CA ALA A 111 7.22 -2.89 8.14
C ALA A 111 6.94 -1.43 8.52
N ARG A 112 7.98 -0.63 8.74
CA ARG A 112 7.85 0.81 9.06
C ARG A 112 7.26 1.62 7.90
N GLU A 113 7.58 1.26 6.65
CA GLU A 113 7.00 1.92 5.48
C GLU A 113 5.51 1.61 5.36
N ARG A 114 5.10 0.35 5.59
CA ARG A 114 3.68 -0.04 5.64
C ARG A 114 2.92 0.67 6.76
N GLU A 115 3.51 0.75 7.96
CA GLU A 115 2.93 1.47 9.09
C GLU A 115 2.76 2.97 8.80
N ARG A 116 3.79 3.61 8.23
CA ARG A 116 3.72 5.02 7.84
C ARG A 116 2.68 5.28 6.75
N ALA A 117 2.58 4.39 5.77
CA ALA A 117 1.57 4.48 4.71
C ALA A 117 0.15 4.35 5.29
N ALA A 118 -0.07 3.39 6.20
CA ALA A 118 -1.35 3.22 6.89
C ALA A 118 -1.71 4.45 7.75
N GLU A 119 -0.74 5.01 8.49
CA GLU A 119 -0.96 6.24 9.26
C GLU A 119 -1.24 7.46 8.39
N ALA A 120 -0.55 7.59 7.25
CA ALA A 120 -0.79 8.67 6.30
C ALA A 120 -2.20 8.58 5.72
N SER A 121 -2.61 7.40 5.27
CA SER A 121 -3.96 7.14 4.76
C SER A 121 -5.04 7.42 5.82
N ARG A 122 -4.80 7.04 7.08
CA ARG A 122 -5.73 7.34 8.18
C ARG A 122 -5.85 8.85 8.43
N ARG A 123 -4.75 9.60 8.40
CA ARG A 123 -4.78 11.07 8.57
C ARG A 123 -5.50 11.75 7.41
N GLU A 124 -5.25 11.31 6.19
CA GLU A 124 -5.92 11.83 4.99
C GLU A 124 -7.43 11.57 5.06
N LEU A 125 -7.84 10.36 5.48
CA LEU A 125 -9.24 10.01 5.70
C LEU A 125 -9.91 10.93 6.73
N VAL A 126 -9.28 11.18 7.89
CA VAL A 126 -9.83 12.06 8.94
C VAL A 126 -9.95 13.50 8.46
N ALA A 127 -8.95 14.01 7.75
CA ALA A 127 -8.97 15.36 7.20
C ALA A 127 -10.09 15.51 6.15
N TRP A 128 -10.22 14.52 5.28
CA TRP A 128 -11.27 14.48 4.27
C TRP A 128 -12.66 14.41 4.90
N ILE A 129 -12.89 13.53 5.88
CA ILE A 129 -14.16 13.42 6.60
C ILE A 129 -14.55 14.78 7.20
N SER A 130 -13.60 15.42 7.88
CA SER A 130 -13.85 16.71 8.53
C SER A 130 -14.24 17.80 7.54
N HIS A 131 -13.65 17.79 6.34
CA HIS A 131 -13.98 18.75 5.29
C HIS A 131 -15.34 18.44 4.64
N ASP A 132 -15.57 17.20 4.25
CA ASP A 132 -16.75 16.81 3.47
C ASP A 132 -18.04 16.69 4.29
N LEU A 133 -17.94 16.48 5.62
CA LEU A 133 -19.09 16.57 6.52
C LEU A 133 -19.43 18.03 6.88
N ARG A 134 -18.45 18.92 6.94
CA ARG A 134 -18.68 20.33 7.32
C ARG A 134 -19.56 21.06 6.32
N SER A 135 -19.37 20.78 5.02
CA SER A 135 -20.08 21.48 3.94
C SER A 135 -21.61 21.28 4.00
N PRO A 136 -22.14 20.01 3.96
CA PRO A 136 -23.57 19.76 4.06
C PRO A 136 -24.14 20.18 5.43
N LEU A 137 -23.38 20.05 6.52
CA LEU A 137 -23.81 20.48 7.84
C LEU A 137 -24.01 21.99 7.91
N ALA A 138 -23.07 22.79 7.37
CA ALA A 138 -23.21 24.23 7.28
C ALA A 138 -24.41 24.64 6.39
N GLY A 139 -24.66 23.89 5.29
CA GLY A 139 -25.83 24.09 4.45
C GLY A 139 -27.15 23.82 5.18
N ILE A 140 -27.23 22.73 5.94
CA ILE A 140 -28.42 22.41 6.77
C ILE A 140 -28.63 23.52 7.82
N GLN A 141 -27.57 23.93 8.51
CA GLN A 141 -27.65 24.96 9.53
C GLN A 141 -28.14 26.29 8.96
N ALA A 142 -27.56 26.77 7.87
CA ALA A 142 -27.97 28.00 7.22
C ALA A 142 -29.45 27.97 6.75
N MET A 143 -29.90 26.82 6.21
CA MET A 143 -31.29 26.64 5.80
C MET A 143 -32.23 26.63 7.01
N ALA A 144 -31.82 25.96 8.11
CA ALA A 144 -32.62 25.93 9.35
C ALA A 144 -32.71 27.31 10.01
N GLU A 145 -31.61 28.09 10.05
CA GLU A 145 -31.58 29.46 10.55
C GLU A 145 -32.50 30.38 9.73
N ALA A 146 -32.45 30.28 8.39
CA ALA A 146 -33.33 31.09 7.53
C ALA A 146 -34.84 30.81 7.75
N LEU A 147 -35.17 29.56 8.05
CA LEU A 147 -36.55 29.18 8.43
C LEU A 147 -36.90 29.70 9.83
N ALA A 148 -35.98 29.60 10.79
CA ALA A 148 -36.24 30.04 12.19
C ALA A 148 -36.37 31.56 12.31
N ASP A 149 -35.58 32.31 11.53
CA ASP A 149 -35.57 33.76 11.54
C ASP A 149 -36.74 34.35 10.67
N GLY A 150 -37.55 33.51 10.04
CA GLY A 150 -38.66 33.93 9.21
C GLY A 150 -38.26 34.63 7.91
N VAL A 151 -36.98 34.49 7.48
CA VAL A 151 -36.49 35.01 6.22
C VAL A 151 -37.20 34.31 5.06
N VAL A 152 -37.51 33.02 5.26
CA VAL A 152 -38.30 32.18 4.35
C VAL A 152 -39.64 31.89 5.01
N SER A 153 -40.72 32.52 4.50
CA SER A 153 -42.05 32.45 5.11
C SER A 153 -43.13 31.92 4.15
N GLU A 154 -42.89 31.99 2.85
CA GLU A 154 -43.80 31.47 1.86
C GLU A 154 -43.90 29.93 1.94
N ARG A 155 -45.14 29.39 1.89
CA ARG A 155 -45.38 27.97 2.10
C ARG A 155 -44.57 27.07 1.17
N ASP A 156 -44.45 27.45 -0.08
CA ASP A 156 -43.72 26.67 -1.09
C ASP A 156 -42.20 26.73 -0.90
N GLU A 157 -41.69 27.87 -0.48
CA GLU A 157 -40.25 28.04 -0.15
C GLU A 157 -39.88 27.27 1.14
N VAL A 158 -40.73 27.30 2.16
CA VAL A 158 -40.57 26.51 3.40
C VAL A 158 -40.52 25.02 3.07
N ALA A 159 -41.41 24.54 2.16
CA ALA A 159 -41.41 23.14 1.74
C ALA A 159 -40.15 22.79 0.97
N ASP A 160 -39.64 23.67 0.09
CA ASP A 160 -38.38 23.46 -0.66
C ASP A 160 -37.16 23.39 0.30
N TYR A 161 -37.07 24.30 1.25
CA TYR A 161 -36.00 24.28 2.27
C TYR A 161 -36.04 23.02 3.14
N ALA A 162 -37.22 22.59 3.57
CA ALA A 162 -37.40 21.33 4.32
C ALA A 162 -36.97 20.11 3.48
N GLN A 163 -37.30 20.07 2.18
CA GLN A 163 -36.85 19.01 1.29
C GLN A 163 -35.33 19.01 1.09
N ARG A 164 -34.71 20.18 0.94
CA ARG A 164 -33.25 20.31 0.84
C ARG A 164 -32.56 19.86 2.12
N ILE A 165 -33.03 20.27 3.28
CA ILE A 165 -32.51 19.81 4.59
C ILE A 165 -32.62 18.29 4.68
N SER A 166 -33.75 17.71 4.35
CA SER A 166 -33.94 16.24 4.32
C SER A 166 -33.00 15.55 3.34
N GLY A 167 -32.74 16.15 2.19
CA GLY A 167 -31.78 15.68 1.18
C GLY A 167 -30.34 15.64 1.71
N GLU A 168 -29.89 16.75 2.32
CA GLU A 168 -28.54 16.85 2.88
C GLU A 168 -28.35 15.93 4.10
N THR A 169 -29.39 15.75 4.93
CA THR A 169 -29.36 14.81 6.07
C THR A 169 -29.21 13.37 5.59
N ARG A 170 -29.94 12.96 4.56
CA ARG A 170 -29.79 11.62 3.97
C ARG A 170 -28.40 11.41 3.38
N ARG A 171 -27.86 12.45 2.76
CA ARG A 171 -26.47 12.41 2.24
C ARG A 171 -25.44 12.24 3.34
N LEU A 172 -25.57 13.00 4.46
CA LEU A 172 -24.72 12.84 5.64
C LEU A 172 -24.80 11.42 6.20
N SER A 173 -26.01 10.87 6.35
CA SER A 173 -26.21 9.51 6.84
C SER A 173 -25.54 8.47 5.94
N ALA A 174 -25.62 8.64 4.62
CA ALA A 174 -24.94 7.75 3.67
C ALA A 174 -23.40 7.85 3.80
N MET A 175 -22.83 9.06 3.94
CA MET A 175 -21.39 9.25 4.13
C MET A 175 -20.88 8.62 5.43
N VAL A 176 -21.66 8.75 6.53
CA VAL A 176 -21.34 8.09 7.80
C VAL A 176 -21.39 6.58 7.65
N GLY A 177 -22.38 6.04 6.95
CA GLY A 177 -22.47 4.60 6.64
C GLY A 177 -21.28 4.10 5.82
N ASP A 178 -20.87 4.85 4.79
CA ASP A 178 -19.70 4.55 3.96
C ASP A 178 -18.40 4.55 4.80
N LEU A 179 -18.29 5.49 5.74
CA LEU A 179 -17.14 5.57 6.64
C LEU A 179 -17.05 4.37 7.58
N PHE A 180 -18.16 3.96 8.20
CA PHE A 180 -18.20 2.77 9.07
C PHE A 180 -17.81 1.51 8.30
N GLU A 181 -18.29 1.37 7.07
CA GLU A 181 -17.94 0.21 6.26
C GLU A 181 -16.47 0.21 5.84
N LEU A 182 -15.95 1.34 5.37
CA LEU A 182 -14.52 1.46 5.08
C LEU A 182 -13.66 1.18 6.31
N SER A 183 -14.09 1.62 7.49
CA SER A 183 -13.41 1.31 8.75
C SER A 183 -13.39 -0.20 9.05
N ARG A 184 -14.51 -0.91 8.81
CA ARG A 184 -14.57 -2.39 8.97
C ARG A 184 -13.69 -3.11 7.96
N ILE A 185 -13.70 -2.67 6.70
CA ILE A 185 -12.84 -3.21 5.63
C ILE A 185 -11.36 -3.05 6.01
N THR A 186 -10.94 -1.84 6.37
CA THR A 186 -9.53 -1.54 6.69
C THR A 186 -9.03 -2.20 7.97
N ALA A 187 -9.91 -2.43 8.93
CA ALA A 187 -9.62 -3.17 10.17
C ALA A 187 -9.60 -4.70 9.96
N GLY A 188 -9.96 -5.21 8.76
CA GLY A 188 -10.14 -6.64 8.54
C GLY A 188 -11.29 -7.26 9.36
N ALA A 189 -12.21 -6.43 9.83
CA ALA A 189 -13.35 -6.81 10.68
C ALA A 189 -14.66 -7.01 9.89
N LEU A 190 -14.55 -7.13 8.56
CA LEU A 190 -15.70 -7.40 7.71
C LEU A 190 -16.04 -8.89 7.75
N GLU A 191 -17.17 -9.22 8.34
CA GLU A 191 -17.73 -10.58 8.34
C GLU A 191 -18.72 -10.69 7.16
N LEU A 192 -18.41 -11.59 6.21
CA LEU A 192 -19.25 -11.86 5.05
C LEU A 192 -20.04 -13.16 5.29
N THR A 193 -21.34 -13.08 5.04
CA THR A 193 -22.20 -14.29 4.99
C THR A 193 -22.17 -14.86 3.58
N MET A 194 -21.20 -15.75 3.34
CA MET A 194 -20.97 -16.31 2.01
C MET A 194 -22.04 -17.33 1.63
N SER A 195 -22.61 -17.16 0.45
CA SER A 195 -23.62 -18.05 -0.16
C SER A 195 -23.43 -18.10 -1.68
N ALA A 196 -24.16 -18.98 -2.34
CA ALA A 196 -24.23 -19.00 -3.80
C ALA A 196 -25.21 -17.91 -4.27
N VAL A 197 -24.68 -16.85 -4.90
CA VAL A 197 -25.43 -15.65 -5.29
C VAL A 197 -25.51 -15.56 -6.82
N PRO A 198 -26.72 -15.56 -7.41
CA PRO A 198 -26.90 -15.29 -8.83
C PRO A 198 -26.61 -13.82 -9.17
N LEU A 199 -25.58 -13.54 -9.95
CA LEU A 199 -25.24 -12.15 -10.33
C LEU A 199 -26.35 -11.45 -11.11
N ARG A 200 -27.27 -12.20 -11.73
CA ARG A 200 -28.42 -11.65 -12.41
C ARG A 200 -29.26 -10.75 -11.51
N ASP A 201 -29.59 -11.26 -10.32
CA ASP A 201 -30.51 -10.59 -9.40
C ASP A 201 -29.83 -9.36 -8.81
N VAL A 202 -28.58 -9.50 -8.36
CA VAL A 202 -27.74 -8.40 -7.85
C VAL A 202 -27.63 -7.25 -8.86
N VAL A 203 -27.36 -7.56 -10.14
CA VAL A 203 -27.18 -6.53 -11.17
C VAL A 203 -28.52 -5.91 -11.55
N SER A 204 -29.60 -6.71 -11.67
CA SER A 204 -30.94 -6.20 -11.98
C SER A 204 -31.41 -5.21 -10.93
N ASP A 205 -31.26 -5.56 -9.66
CA ASP A 205 -31.68 -4.71 -8.53
C ASP A 205 -30.84 -3.42 -8.44
N ALA A 206 -29.52 -3.52 -8.62
CA ALA A 206 -28.65 -2.36 -8.61
C ALA A 206 -28.94 -1.39 -9.76
N VAL A 207 -29.20 -1.89 -10.97
CA VAL A 207 -29.54 -1.08 -12.14
C VAL A 207 -30.93 -0.44 -11.94
N ALA A 208 -31.90 -1.19 -11.43
CA ALA A 208 -33.26 -0.67 -11.17
C ALA A 208 -33.20 0.46 -10.10
N ALA A 209 -32.43 0.30 -9.05
CA ALA A 209 -32.26 1.32 -8.01
C ALA A 209 -31.62 2.62 -8.54
N GLN A 210 -30.78 2.53 -9.57
CA GLN A 210 -30.13 3.71 -10.18
C GLN A 210 -30.91 4.34 -11.35
N ALA A 211 -31.97 3.69 -11.82
CA ALA A 211 -32.77 4.16 -12.95
C ALA A 211 -33.33 5.61 -12.79
N PRO A 212 -33.84 6.04 -11.60
CA PRO A 212 -34.30 7.41 -11.41
C PRO A 212 -33.18 8.46 -11.55
N VAL A 213 -31.97 8.13 -11.10
CA VAL A 213 -30.81 9.04 -11.19
C VAL A 213 -30.34 9.13 -12.63
N ALA A 214 -30.22 8.00 -13.31
CA ALA A 214 -29.84 7.93 -14.72
C ALA A 214 -30.81 8.71 -15.59
N HIS A 215 -32.14 8.55 -15.38
CA HIS A 215 -33.17 9.25 -16.13
C HIS A 215 -33.09 10.78 -15.95
N ARG A 216 -32.92 11.28 -14.70
CA ARG A 216 -32.76 12.71 -14.47
C ARG A 216 -31.51 13.27 -15.16
N LYS A 217 -30.44 12.49 -15.22
CA LYS A 217 -29.20 12.89 -15.91
C LYS A 217 -29.25 12.63 -17.44
N ARG A 218 -30.29 12.01 -17.96
CA ARG A 218 -30.42 11.54 -19.37
C ARG A 218 -29.32 10.58 -19.77
N VAL A 219 -28.89 9.69 -18.85
CA VAL A 219 -27.93 8.63 -19.14
C VAL A 219 -28.67 7.31 -19.36
N ARG A 220 -28.31 6.60 -20.41
CA ARG A 220 -28.85 5.27 -20.69
C ARG A 220 -28.04 4.20 -19.97
N VAL A 221 -28.69 3.38 -19.18
CA VAL A 221 -28.04 2.23 -18.51
C VAL A 221 -28.51 0.94 -19.19
N LEU A 222 -27.56 0.14 -19.67
CA LEU A 222 -27.81 -1.11 -20.40
C LEU A 222 -27.12 -2.26 -19.65
N ALA A 223 -27.85 -3.30 -19.29
CA ALA A 223 -27.26 -4.54 -18.77
C ALA A 223 -27.26 -5.60 -19.90
N ARG A 224 -26.11 -6.21 -20.16
CA ARG A 224 -25.91 -7.27 -21.15
C ARG A 224 -25.16 -8.42 -20.51
N ALA A 225 -25.57 -9.65 -20.73
CA ALA A 225 -24.88 -10.83 -20.25
C ALA A 225 -24.73 -11.84 -21.39
N SER A 226 -23.53 -12.40 -21.50
CA SER A 226 -23.32 -13.60 -22.31
C SER A 226 -23.77 -14.85 -21.56
N THR A 227 -23.57 -14.85 -20.25
CA THR A 227 -24.01 -15.87 -19.29
C THR A 227 -24.35 -15.19 -17.96
N TRP A 228 -25.17 -15.86 -17.14
CA TRP A 228 -25.50 -15.39 -15.79
C TRP A 228 -24.86 -16.31 -14.76
N PRO A 229 -23.62 -16.02 -14.33
CA PRO A 229 -22.93 -16.86 -13.37
C PRO A 229 -23.51 -16.72 -11.96
N VAL A 230 -23.31 -17.80 -11.19
CA VAL A 230 -23.51 -17.82 -9.74
C VAL A 230 -22.14 -17.72 -9.11
N VAL A 231 -21.96 -16.80 -8.16
CA VAL A 231 -20.69 -16.57 -7.45
C VAL A 231 -20.81 -16.95 -5.99
N THR A 232 -19.69 -17.29 -5.37
CA THR A 232 -19.63 -17.45 -3.92
C THR A 232 -19.41 -16.07 -3.30
N GLY A 233 -20.42 -15.54 -2.61
CA GLY A 233 -20.34 -14.19 -2.05
C GLY A 233 -21.44 -13.87 -1.05
N SER A 234 -21.39 -12.67 -0.51
CA SER A 234 -22.42 -12.09 0.34
C SER A 234 -23.28 -11.14 -0.51
N ASP A 235 -24.57 -11.43 -0.62
CA ASP A 235 -25.50 -10.72 -1.49
C ASP A 235 -25.55 -9.20 -1.23
N PRO A 236 -25.69 -8.69 0.00
CA PRO A 236 -25.75 -7.25 0.26
C PRO A 236 -24.46 -6.52 -0.12
N GLU A 237 -23.30 -7.13 0.08
CA GLU A 237 -22.01 -6.54 -0.27
C GLU A 237 -21.77 -6.59 -1.79
N LEU A 238 -22.15 -7.67 -2.47
CA LEU A 238 -22.12 -7.75 -3.94
C LEU A 238 -23.04 -6.70 -4.56
N ALA A 239 -24.26 -6.55 -4.05
CA ALA A 239 -25.17 -5.49 -4.47
C ALA A 239 -24.57 -4.08 -4.28
N ARG A 240 -23.80 -3.88 -3.20
CA ARG A 240 -23.09 -2.61 -2.94
C ARG A 240 -21.95 -2.36 -3.90
N ILE A 241 -21.16 -3.38 -4.24
CA ILE A 241 -20.14 -3.29 -5.30
C ILE A 241 -20.76 -2.77 -6.58
N VAL A 242 -21.82 -3.42 -7.07
CA VAL A 242 -22.48 -3.06 -8.33
C VAL A 242 -23.07 -1.65 -8.26
N ARG A 243 -23.77 -1.30 -7.17
CA ARG A 243 -24.29 0.06 -6.96
C ARG A 243 -23.21 1.13 -7.00
N ASN A 244 -22.07 0.90 -6.34
CA ASN A 244 -20.96 1.85 -6.32
C ASN A 244 -20.38 2.07 -7.72
N LEU A 245 -20.17 1.00 -8.49
CA LEU A 245 -19.65 1.08 -9.86
C LEU A 245 -20.66 1.76 -10.81
N VAL A 246 -21.91 1.35 -10.78
CA VAL A 246 -22.96 1.91 -11.66
C VAL A 246 -23.25 3.38 -11.32
N SER A 247 -23.33 3.72 -10.03
CA SER A 247 -23.50 5.11 -9.58
C SER A 247 -22.32 5.99 -10.01
N ASN A 248 -21.09 5.48 -9.89
CA ASN A 248 -19.90 6.18 -10.37
C ASN A 248 -19.93 6.41 -11.90
N ALA A 249 -20.25 5.37 -12.65
CA ALA A 249 -20.38 5.43 -14.10
C ALA A 249 -21.44 6.46 -14.55
N ILE A 250 -22.63 6.44 -13.93
CA ILE A 250 -23.70 7.42 -14.22
C ILE A 250 -23.22 8.84 -13.90
N ARG A 251 -22.51 9.03 -12.78
CA ARG A 251 -22.00 10.35 -12.35
C ARG A 251 -21.05 10.95 -13.37
N HIS A 252 -20.13 10.16 -13.90
CA HIS A 252 -19.08 10.65 -14.78
C HIS A 252 -19.47 10.62 -16.28
N THR A 253 -20.52 9.93 -16.65
CA THR A 253 -21.06 9.94 -18.01
C THR A 253 -21.80 11.25 -18.28
N PRO A 254 -21.50 11.99 -19.37
CA PRO A 254 -22.22 13.20 -19.75
C PRO A 254 -23.70 12.89 -20.11
N PRO A 255 -24.56 13.90 -20.07
CA PRO A 255 -25.94 13.74 -20.59
C PRO A 255 -25.95 13.11 -21.99
N ASP A 256 -26.96 12.30 -22.26
CA ASP A 256 -27.17 11.52 -23.48
C ASP A 256 -26.13 10.40 -23.72
N GLY A 257 -25.20 10.20 -22.79
CA GLY A 257 -24.20 9.11 -22.79
C GLY A 257 -24.81 7.76 -22.39
N THR A 258 -23.96 6.74 -22.40
CA THR A 258 -24.39 5.35 -22.13
C THR A 258 -23.45 4.74 -21.07
N VAL A 259 -24.05 4.04 -20.11
CA VAL A 259 -23.38 3.13 -19.18
C VAL A 259 -23.78 1.71 -19.55
N ALA A 260 -22.82 0.81 -19.76
CA ALA A 260 -23.10 -0.58 -20.08
C ALA A 260 -22.52 -1.49 -18.97
N VAL A 261 -23.39 -2.32 -18.40
CA VAL A 261 -22.99 -3.38 -17.45
C VAL A 261 -22.91 -4.69 -18.22
N GLN A 262 -21.74 -5.29 -18.28
CA GLN A 262 -21.47 -6.54 -18.98
C GLN A 262 -21.17 -7.64 -17.98
N ILE A 263 -21.81 -8.80 -18.14
CA ILE A 263 -21.62 -9.96 -17.28
C ILE A 263 -21.24 -11.16 -18.13
N GLY A 264 -20.29 -11.95 -17.65
CA GLY A 264 -19.84 -13.17 -18.33
C GLY A 264 -19.06 -14.08 -17.42
N VAL A 265 -18.39 -15.05 -18.03
CA VAL A 265 -17.46 -15.98 -17.38
C VAL A 265 -16.17 -15.96 -18.17
N ASP A 266 -15.05 -15.89 -17.47
CA ASP A 266 -13.71 -15.99 -18.03
C ASP A 266 -12.89 -17.01 -17.21
N GLY A 267 -12.74 -18.22 -17.78
CA GLY A 267 -12.15 -19.36 -17.07
C GLY A 267 -13.02 -19.81 -15.89
N ASP A 268 -12.45 -19.75 -14.70
CA ASP A 268 -13.08 -20.12 -13.41
C ASP A 268 -13.59 -18.91 -12.61
N GLU A 269 -13.62 -17.74 -13.23
CA GLU A 269 -14.06 -16.50 -12.60
C GLU A 269 -15.30 -15.92 -13.33
N ALA A 270 -16.22 -15.36 -12.56
CA ALA A 270 -17.26 -14.51 -13.07
C ALA A 270 -16.68 -13.13 -13.35
N LEU A 271 -17.00 -12.58 -14.50
CA LEU A 271 -16.62 -11.26 -14.96
C LEU A 271 -17.81 -10.30 -14.89
N LEU A 272 -17.64 -9.19 -14.19
CA LEU A 272 -18.56 -8.05 -14.20
C LEU A 272 -17.79 -6.83 -14.68
N ALA A 273 -18.19 -6.23 -15.78
CA ALA A 273 -17.58 -5.00 -16.29
C ALA A 273 -18.63 -3.89 -16.38
N VAL A 274 -18.23 -2.68 -16.01
CA VAL A 274 -19.03 -1.46 -16.12
C VAL A 274 -18.30 -0.49 -17.02
N ASP A 275 -18.84 -0.27 -18.21
CA ASP A 275 -18.34 0.70 -19.19
C ASP A 275 -19.10 2.01 -19.05
N ASP A 276 -18.39 3.12 -19.09
CA ASP A 276 -18.96 4.46 -19.07
C ASP A 276 -18.50 5.29 -20.28
N SER A 277 -18.99 6.50 -20.39
CA SER A 277 -18.61 7.46 -21.43
C SER A 277 -18.01 8.72 -20.82
N CYS A 278 -17.12 8.55 -19.84
CA CYS A 278 -16.55 9.65 -19.04
C CYS A 278 -15.50 10.51 -19.77
N GLY A 279 -15.08 10.13 -20.97
CA GLY A 279 -13.98 10.77 -21.70
C GLY A 279 -12.60 10.23 -21.37
N GLY A 280 -12.52 9.23 -20.49
CA GLY A 280 -11.26 8.60 -20.02
C GLY A 280 -10.73 9.20 -18.73
N ILE A 281 -9.79 8.47 -18.11
CA ILE A 281 -9.08 8.86 -16.90
C ILE A 281 -7.62 9.13 -17.29
N PRO A 282 -6.99 10.24 -16.84
CA PRO A 282 -5.56 10.48 -17.05
C PRO A 282 -4.71 9.31 -16.52
N ASP A 283 -3.63 8.97 -17.23
CA ASP A 283 -2.79 7.80 -16.90
C ASP A 283 -2.17 7.90 -15.50
N ASP A 284 -1.85 9.10 -15.04
CA ASP A 284 -1.32 9.36 -13.70
C ASP A 284 -2.39 9.24 -12.59
N GLU A 285 -3.66 9.29 -12.95
CA GLU A 285 -4.80 9.15 -12.04
C GLU A 285 -5.35 7.70 -11.98
N ILE A 286 -5.19 6.89 -13.03
CA ILE A 286 -5.75 5.53 -13.14
C ILE A 286 -5.38 4.64 -11.95
N THR A 287 -4.13 4.68 -11.51
CA THR A 287 -3.65 3.87 -10.38
C THR A 287 -4.24 4.29 -9.04
N ARG A 288 -4.77 5.51 -8.95
CA ARG A 288 -5.24 6.13 -7.73
C ARG A 288 -6.76 6.19 -7.58
N VAL A 289 -7.53 5.79 -8.59
CA VAL A 289 -9.00 5.90 -8.55
C VAL A 289 -9.66 5.13 -7.41
N PHE A 290 -8.97 4.11 -6.89
CA PHE A 290 -9.42 3.31 -5.76
C PHE A 290 -8.87 3.80 -4.41
N ASP A 291 -8.03 4.85 -4.40
CA ASP A 291 -7.54 5.43 -3.15
C ASP A 291 -8.69 6.09 -2.40
N VAL A 292 -8.62 6.02 -1.08
CA VAL A 292 -9.63 6.63 -0.20
C VAL A 292 -9.65 8.14 -0.42
N ALA A 293 -10.84 8.69 -0.58
CA ALA A 293 -11.07 10.13 -0.79
C ALA A 293 -10.48 10.71 -2.09
N PHE A 294 -10.01 9.86 -3.00
CA PHE A 294 -9.50 10.33 -4.29
C PHE A 294 -10.61 10.95 -5.14
N ARG A 295 -10.33 12.10 -5.73
CA ARG A 295 -11.17 12.79 -6.70
C ARG A 295 -10.30 13.24 -7.86
N GLY A 296 -10.57 12.71 -9.05
CA GLY A 296 -9.88 13.13 -10.27
C GLY A 296 -10.06 14.62 -10.55
N THR A 297 -9.18 15.17 -11.37
CA THR A 297 -9.13 16.60 -11.71
C THR A 297 -10.43 17.11 -12.34
N GLN A 298 -11.10 16.29 -13.14
CA GLN A 298 -12.40 16.63 -13.76
C GLN A 298 -13.56 16.65 -12.75
N ALA A 299 -13.48 15.88 -11.67
CA ALA A 299 -14.51 15.83 -10.63
C ALA A 299 -14.45 17.00 -9.63
N ARG A 300 -13.42 17.85 -9.70
CA ARG A 300 -13.24 19.02 -8.83
C ARG A 300 -14.05 20.24 -9.26
N THR A 301 -14.59 20.25 -10.46
CA THR A 301 -15.43 21.35 -10.95
C THR A 301 -16.83 21.18 -10.34
N PRO A 302 -17.34 22.13 -9.50
CA PRO A 302 -18.68 22.05 -8.95
C PRO A 302 -19.70 22.14 -10.07
N GLU A 303 -20.47 21.08 -10.30
CA GLU A 303 -21.67 21.19 -11.13
C GLU A 303 -22.66 22.13 -10.45
N ARG A 304 -22.97 23.27 -11.08
CA ARG A 304 -24.00 24.21 -10.62
C ARG A 304 -25.34 23.49 -10.57
N GLY A 305 -25.79 23.11 -9.37
CA GLY A 305 -27.12 22.54 -9.14
C GLY A 305 -27.20 21.01 -8.98
N GLY A 306 -26.09 20.29 -8.93
CA GLY A 306 -26.07 18.82 -8.81
C GLY A 306 -25.98 18.34 -7.36
N THR A 307 -27.02 17.62 -6.89
CA THR A 307 -27.14 16.94 -5.59
C THR A 307 -26.27 15.68 -5.45
N THR A 308 -25.26 15.48 -6.29
CA THR A 308 -24.53 14.20 -6.40
C THR A 308 -23.01 14.34 -6.21
N SER A 309 -22.57 15.07 -5.18
CA SER A 309 -21.17 14.97 -4.76
C SER A 309 -21.00 13.71 -3.91
N GLY A 310 -20.62 12.60 -4.52
CA GLY A 310 -20.18 11.40 -3.78
C GLY A 310 -18.84 11.65 -3.13
N GLY A 311 -18.67 11.15 -1.92
CA GLY A 311 -17.53 11.40 -1.05
C GLY A 311 -16.20 10.77 -1.47
N GLY A 312 -16.03 10.25 -2.69
CA GLY A 312 -14.78 9.58 -3.07
C GLY A 312 -14.50 8.26 -2.34
N LEU A 313 -15.47 7.73 -1.58
CA LEU A 313 -15.33 6.47 -0.83
C LEU A 313 -15.85 5.26 -1.61
N GLY A 314 -16.79 5.45 -2.55
CA GLY A 314 -17.51 4.35 -3.20
C GLY A 314 -16.60 3.37 -3.93
N LEU A 315 -15.59 3.85 -4.66
CA LEU A 315 -14.63 2.98 -5.36
C LEU A 315 -13.67 2.27 -4.40
N ALA A 316 -13.21 2.95 -3.34
CA ALA A 316 -12.40 2.34 -2.28
C ALA A 316 -13.17 1.24 -1.54
N ILE A 317 -14.45 1.47 -1.23
CA ILE A 317 -15.35 0.46 -0.64
C ILE A 317 -15.55 -0.70 -1.63
N ALA A 318 -15.83 -0.42 -2.91
CA ALA A 318 -15.99 -1.47 -3.90
C ALA A 318 -14.76 -2.35 -4.00
N LYS A 319 -13.55 -1.77 -4.02
CA LYS A 319 -12.28 -2.51 -4.00
C LYS A 319 -12.16 -3.39 -2.76
N GLY A 320 -12.34 -2.83 -1.58
CA GLY A 320 -12.22 -3.59 -0.34
C GLY A 320 -13.24 -4.74 -0.23
N LEU A 321 -14.47 -4.52 -0.69
CA LEU A 321 -15.49 -5.57 -0.75
C LEU A 321 -15.14 -6.67 -1.77
N VAL A 322 -14.63 -6.32 -2.95
CA VAL A 322 -14.16 -7.29 -3.94
C VAL A 322 -13.00 -8.13 -3.39
N GLU A 323 -12.02 -7.49 -2.75
CA GLU A 323 -10.90 -8.18 -2.12
C GLU A 323 -11.34 -9.11 -0.98
N ALA A 324 -12.33 -8.69 -0.17
CA ALA A 324 -12.94 -9.53 0.86
C ALA A 324 -13.64 -10.79 0.29
N HIS A 325 -14.16 -10.69 -0.94
CA HIS A 325 -14.70 -11.83 -1.71
C HIS A 325 -13.62 -12.65 -2.42
N ARG A 326 -12.32 -12.38 -2.17
CA ARG A 326 -11.18 -13.01 -2.88
C ARG A 326 -11.20 -12.73 -4.38
N GLY A 327 -11.86 -11.65 -4.80
CA GLY A 327 -11.91 -11.19 -6.18
C GLY A 327 -10.81 -10.18 -6.50
N ARG A 328 -10.87 -9.65 -7.71
CA ARG A 328 -9.97 -8.60 -8.21
C ARG A 328 -10.79 -7.52 -8.89
N ILE A 329 -10.38 -6.27 -8.74
CA ILE A 329 -10.97 -5.13 -9.42
C ILE A 329 -9.88 -4.35 -10.13
N GLY A 330 -10.18 -3.88 -11.33
CA GLY A 330 -9.29 -3.04 -12.12
C GLY A 330 -10.06 -1.99 -12.91
N VAL A 331 -9.33 -1.04 -13.48
CA VAL A 331 -9.87 -0.02 -14.38
C VAL A 331 -8.88 0.25 -15.50
N HIS A 332 -9.42 0.52 -16.68
CA HIS A 332 -8.66 0.98 -17.84
C HIS A 332 -9.52 1.85 -18.74
N ASN A 333 -8.89 2.70 -19.54
CA ASN A 333 -9.59 3.47 -20.55
C ASN A 333 -10.10 2.54 -21.65
N HIS A 334 -11.38 2.70 -22.03
CA HIS A 334 -12.04 1.86 -23.01
C HIS A 334 -13.07 2.66 -23.82
N GLY A 335 -12.96 2.62 -25.14
CA GLY A 335 -13.86 3.34 -26.03
C GLY A 335 -13.89 4.85 -25.72
N PRO A 336 -15.08 5.46 -25.53
CA PRO A 336 -15.21 6.89 -25.22
C PRO A 336 -15.06 7.21 -23.72
N GLY A 337 -14.69 6.24 -22.88
CA GLY A 337 -14.62 6.40 -21.43
C GLY A 337 -13.73 5.39 -20.77
N CYS A 338 -14.24 4.77 -19.69
CA CYS A 338 -13.50 3.83 -18.85
C CYS A 338 -14.27 2.52 -18.70
N ARG A 339 -13.53 1.45 -18.44
CA ARG A 339 -14.05 0.15 -18.03
C ARG A 339 -13.54 -0.17 -16.63
N PHE A 340 -14.47 -0.35 -15.70
CA PHE A 340 -14.24 -0.96 -14.40
C PHE A 340 -14.57 -2.44 -14.50
N GLU A 341 -13.62 -3.30 -14.16
CA GLU A 341 -13.75 -4.75 -14.29
C GLU A 341 -13.58 -5.41 -12.92
N VAL A 342 -14.52 -6.26 -12.55
CA VAL A 342 -14.50 -7.06 -11.32
C VAL A 342 -14.50 -8.53 -11.69
N ARG A 343 -13.62 -9.30 -11.08
CA ARG A 343 -13.51 -10.76 -11.19
C ARG A 343 -13.81 -11.39 -9.85
N LEU A 344 -14.71 -12.34 -9.82
CA LEU A 344 -15.16 -13.03 -8.61
C LEU A 344 -15.08 -14.55 -8.81
N PRO A 345 -14.76 -15.33 -7.77
CA PRO A 345 -14.77 -16.78 -7.86
C PRO A 345 -16.20 -17.29 -8.11
N LEU A 346 -16.34 -18.22 -9.05
CA LEU A 346 -17.58 -18.91 -9.28
C LEU A 346 -17.98 -19.75 -8.05
N ALA A 347 -19.27 -19.90 -7.82
CA ALA A 347 -19.74 -20.89 -6.87
C ALA A 347 -19.40 -22.28 -7.41
N MET A 348 -18.76 -23.10 -6.57
CA MET A 348 -18.57 -24.50 -6.91
C MET A 348 -19.95 -25.17 -6.97
N PRO A 349 -20.18 -26.05 -7.97
CA PRO A 349 -21.46 -26.78 -8.14
C PRO A 349 -21.76 -27.69 -6.96
#